data_61f2242d2ed816c1df9728a4186c2809
#
_entry.id   61f2242d2ed816c1df9728a4186c2809
#
_cell.length_a   1.000
_cell.length_b   1.000
_cell.length_c   1.000
_cell.angle_alpha   90.00
_cell.angle_beta   90.00
_cell.angle_gamma   90.00
#
_symmetry.space_group_name_H-M   'P 1'
#
loop_
_entity.id
_entity.type
_entity.pdbx_description
1 polymer ?
#
loop_
_entity_poly.entity_id
_entity_poly.type
_entity_poly.pdbx_seq_one_letter_code
_entity_poly.pdbx_strand_id
1 'polypeptide(L)'
;MSKKKADNESFTSWLVQVLVLTAILIGVYLLLFHFVFSNETVSGPSMQPTFESGDRVVAVRHTQLKRGDIVILKAPDQPNTLYIKRIIGLPGDTVSSKNDTTYVNGKAIKEPYLDQYKKKLTMGQLYTNNFTLYQLFKVKRVPKNSYFVMGDHRNVSKDSRMIGFIKRDAIVGKVNWRYWPLNRMKTF
;
A
#
# COMPACT_ATOMS: atom_id res chain seq x y z
N MET A 1 -15.82 62.62 12.72
CA MET A 1 -14.75 61.63 13.12
C MET A 1 -15.29 60.28 13.58
N SER A 2 -16.57 60.12 13.93
CA SER A 2 -17.15 58.85 14.49
C SER A 2 -17.31 57.72 13.49
N LYS A 3 -17.81 57.96 12.24
CA LYS A 3 -18.06 56.89 11.25
C LYS A 3 -16.83 56.09 10.83
N LYS A 4 -15.70 56.75 10.60
CA LYS A 4 -14.44 56.07 10.20
C LYS A 4 -13.90 55.09 11.26
N LYS A 5 -14.21 55.33 12.54
CA LYS A 5 -13.77 54.45 13.63
C LYS A 5 -14.63 53.17 13.70
N ALA A 6 -15.94 53.29 13.49
CA ALA A 6 -16.88 52.18 13.46
C ALA A 6 -16.63 51.25 12.25
N ASP A 7 -16.34 51.84 11.08
CA ASP A 7 -16.03 51.04 9.86
C ASP A 7 -14.71 50.27 10.00
N ASN A 8 -13.71 50.83 10.69
CA ASN A 8 -12.43 50.20 10.93
C ASN A 8 -12.55 49.05 11.96
N GLU A 9 -13.36 49.23 13.01
CA GLU A 9 -13.63 48.16 13.99
C GLU A 9 -14.42 46.99 13.38
N SER A 10 -15.36 47.30 12.47
CA SER A 10 -16.09 46.25 11.71
C SER A 10 -15.17 45.48 10.76
N PHE A 11 -14.28 46.17 10.05
CA PHE A 11 -13.32 45.52 9.13
C PHE A 11 -12.29 44.66 9.86
N THR A 12 -11.75 45.16 10.96
CA THR A 12 -10.79 44.38 11.76
C THR A 12 -11.43 43.14 12.38
N SER A 13 -12.66 43.25 12.87
CA SER A 13 -13.42 42.12 13.41
C SER A 13 -13.71 41.06 12.35
N TRP A 14 -14.15 41.50 11.16
CA TRP A 14 -14.34 40.62 10.00
C TRP A 14 -13.02 39.90 9.60
N LEU A 15 -11.91 40.67 9.52
CA LEU A 15 -10.60 40.08 9.17
C LEU A 15 -10.15 39.02 10.18
N VAL A 16 -10.32 39.29 11.48
CA VAL A 16 -10.02 38.35 12.55
C VAL A 16 -10.86 37.05 12.42
N GLN A 17 -12.18 37.21 12.15
CA GLN A 17 -13.06 36.05 11.95
C GLN A 17 -12.64 35.23 10.76
N VAL A 18 -12.26 35.81 9.63
CA VAL A 18 -11.77 35.10 8.44
C VAL A 18 -10.47 34.38 8.75
N LEU A 19 -9.53 35.02 9.45
CA LEU A 19 -8.25 34.37 9.83
C LEU A 19 -8.46 33.18 10.77
N VAL A 20 -9.32 33.35 11.79
CA VAL A 20 -9.66 32.26 12.72
C VAL A 20 -10.32 31.10 11.99
N LEU A 21 -11.31 31.36 11.13
CA LEU A 21 -11.96 30.31 10.36
C LEU A 21 -10.97 29.59 9.45
N THR A 22 -10.11 30.34 8.76
CA THR A 22 -9.06 29.76 7.91
C THR A 22 -8.11 28.89 8.72
N ALA A 23 -7.68 29.34 9.90
CA ALA A 23 -6.81 28.54 10.77
C ALA A 23 -7.49 27.24 11.24
N ILE A 24 -8.79 27.31 11.60
CA ILE A 24 -9.59 26.14 11.97
C ILE A 24 -9.68 25.17 10.78
N LEU A 25 -10.01 25.64 9.59
CA LEU A 25 -10.11 24.79 8.38
C LEU A 25 -8.78 24.13 8.04
N ILE A 26 -7.66 24.85 8.12
CA ILE A 26 -6.33 24.28 7.94
C ILE A 26 -6.04 23.23 9.01
N GLY A 27 -6.34 23.50 10.27
CA GLY A 27 -6.14 22.55 11.37
C GLY A 27 -6.94 21.25 11.17
N VAL A 28 -8.22 21.36 10.81
CA VAL A 28 -9.09 20.22 10.49
C VAL A 28 -8.54 19.46 9.27
N TYR A 29 -8.15 20.16 8.21
CA TYR A 29 -7.56 19.53 7.02
C TYR A 29 -6.29 18.73 7.36
N LEU A 30 -5.35 19.32 8.08
CA LEU A 30 -4.10 18.64 8.48
C LEU A 30 -4.38 17.43 9.36
N LEU A 31 -5.32 17.55 10.28
CA LEU A 31 -5.72 16.47 11.17
C LEU A 31 -6.35 15.30 10.37
N LEU A 32 -7.32 15.58 9.52
CA LEU A 32 -7.95 14.58 8.66
C LEU A 32 -6.91 13.94 7.73
N PHE A 33 -6.04 14.75 7.12
CA PHE A 33 -5.00 14.23 6.24
C PHE A 33 -4.06 13.26 6.98
N HIS A 34 -3.63 13.62 8.19
CA HIS A 34 -2.75 12.78 9.01
C HIS A 34 -3.40 11.43 9.41
N PHE A 35 -4.68 11.43 9.76
CA PHE A 35 -5.38 10.21 10.19
C PHE A 35 -5.85 9.33 9.02
N VAL A 36 -6.19 9.92 7.88
CA VAL A 36 -6.77 9.19 6.75
C VAL A 36 -5.72 8.73 5.75
N PHE A 37 -4.69 9.53 5.52
CA PHE A 37 -3.71 9.27 4.48
C PHE A 37 -2.31 9.00 5.04
N SER A 38 -1.52 8.29 4.25
CA SER A 38 -0.08 8.11 4.44
C SER A 38 0.62 8.39 3.13
N ASN A 39 1.58 9.31 3.14
CA ASN A 39 2.44 9.60 1.99
C ASN A 39 3.75 8.89 2.15
N GLU A 40 4.09 8.03 1.18
CA GLU A 40 5.30 7.23 1.23
C GLU A 40 6.08 7.32 -0.08
N THR A 41 7.40 7.16 0.04
CA THR A 41 8.28 7.03 -1.12
C THR A 41 8.71 5.57 -1.24
N VAL A 42 8.48 4.99 -2.41
CA VAL A 42 8.86 3.61 -2.71
C VAL A 42 10.38 3.50 -2.76
N SER A 43 10.93 2.52 -2.08
CA SER A 43 12.36 2.20 -2.10
C SER A 43 12.57 0.73 -2.46
N GLY A 44 13.54 0.49 -3.33
CA GLY A 44 13.93 -0.85 -3.76
C GLY A 44 13.06 -1.43 -4.88
N PRO A 45 13.49 -2.59 -5.41
CA PRO A 45 12.93 -3.16 -6.64
C PRO A 45 11.76 -4.12 -6.42
N SER A 46 11.35 -4.39 -5.18
CA SER A 46 10.44 -5.51 -4.85
C SER A 46 9.06 -5.45 -5.49
N MET A 47 8.63 -4.26 -5.94
CA MET A 47 7.33 -4.05 -6.58
C MET A 47 7.44 -3.69 -8.06
N GLN A 48 8.63 -3.83 -8.65
CA GLN A 48 8.77 -3.70 -10.10
C GLN A 48 8.01 -4.78 -10.85
N PRO A 49 7.43 -4.47 -12.02
CA PRO A 49 7.46 -3.19 -12.73
C PRO A 49 6.35 -2.21 -12.28
N THR A 50 5.50 -2.60 -11.34
CA THR A 50 4.37 -1.78 -10.88
C THR A 50 4.83 -0.47 -10.26
N PHE A 51 5.85 -0.53 -9.41
CA PHE A 51 6.50 0.64 -8.82
C PHE A 51 8.02 0.58 -9.01
N GLU A 52 8.60 1.75 -9.20
CA GLU A 52 10.04 1.96 -9.23
C GLU A 52 10.50 2.69 -7.96
N SER A 53 11.78 2.57 -7.64
CA SER A 53 12.37 3.35 -6.56
C SER A 53 12.26 4.85 -6.86
N GLY A 54 11.78 5.64 -5.89
CA GLY A 54 11.51 7.06 -6.05
C GLY A 54 10.06 7.40 -6.39
N ASP A 55 9.21 6.42 -6.72
CA ASP A 55 7.76 6.65 -6.87
C ASP A 55 7.18 7.15 -5.54
N ARG A 56 6.33 8.18 -5.59
CA ARG A 56 5.61 8.67 -4.41
C ARG A 56 4.15 8.28 -4.47
N VAL A 57 3.67 7.71 -3.39
CA VAL A 57 2.34 7.12 -3.31
C VAL A 57 1.55 7.66 -2.13
N VAL A 58 0.23 7.70 -2.30
CA VAL A 58 -0.72 7.96 -1.22
C VAL A 58 -1.43 6.65 -0.89
N ALA A 59 -1.37 6.28 0.37
CA ALA A 59 -2.14 5.17 0.91
C ALA A 59 -3.27 5.67 1.82
N VAL A 60 -4.41 5.01 1.75
CA VAL A 60 -5.58 5.27 2.60
C VAL A 60 -5.57 4.29 3.77
N ARG A 61 -5.60 4.84 4.99
CA ARG A 61 -5.66 4.08 6.24
C ARG A 61 -7.07 3.54 6.48
N HIS A 62 -7.19 2.59 7.38
CA HIS A 62 -8.47 2.08 7.90
C HIS A 62 -9.49 1.60 6.84
N THR A 63 -9.02 1.27 5.65
CA THR A 63 -9.90 0.77 4.57
C THR A 63 -10.04 -0.76 4.62
N GLN A 64 -11.13 -1.25 4.03
CA GLN A 64 -11.31 -2.68 3.79
C GLN A 64 -10.31 -3.16 2.73
N LEU A 65 -9.60 -4.23 3.06
CA LEU A 65 -8.57 -4.79 2.19
C LEU A 65 -9.12 -5.95 1.37
N LYS A 66 -8.75 -5.98 0.09
CA LYS A 66 -9.16 -7.00 -0.89
C LYS A 66 -7.93 -7.67 -1.49
N ARG A 67 -8.11 -8.84 -2.08
CA ARG A 67 -7.08 -9.49 -2.88
C ARG A 67 -6.70 -8.61 -4.07
N GLY A 68 -5.39 -8.52 -4.34
CA GLY A 68 -4.84 -7.66 -5.38
C GLY A 68 -4.51 -6.24 -4.90
N ASP A 69 -5.04 -5.79 -3.76
CA ASP A 69 -4.68 -4.47 -3.20
C ASP A 69 -3.19 -4.39 -2.90
N ILE A 70 -2.61 -3.24 -3.19
CA ILE A 70 -1.24 -2.93 -2.83
C ILE A 70 -1.26 -2.21 -1.50
N VAL A 71 -0.47 -2.66 -0.55
CA VAL A 71 -0.48 -2.15 0.82
C VAL A 71 0.91 -1.73 1.28
N ILE A 72 0.94 -0.72 2.13
CA ILE A 72 2.09 -0.35 2.93
C ILE A 72 1.95 -1.03 4.28
N LEU A 73 2.99 -1.67 4.73
CA LEU A 73 3.01 -2.43 5.98
C LEU A 73 4.30 -2.18 6.76
N LYS A 74 4.23 -2.28 8.07
CA LYS A 74 5.41 -2.28 8.94
C LYS A 74 6.17 -3.58 8.73
N ALA A 75 7.47 -3.47 8.44
CA ALA A 75 8.32 -4.63 8.24
C ALA A 75 8.44 -5.43 9.55
N PRO A 76 8.10 -6.74 9.56
CA PRO A 76 8.17 -7.53 10.79
C PRO A 76 9.59 -7.87 11.22
N ASP A 77 10.53 -7.74 10.31
CA ASP A 77 11.94 -8.13 10.45
C ASP A 77 12.89 -6.93 10.50
N GLN A 78 12.38 -5.69 10.35
CA GLN A 78 13.18 -4.47 10.40
C GLN A 78 12.40 -3.35 11.12
N PRO A 79 12.78 -2.98 12.35
CA PRO A 79 12.14 -1.88 13.06
C PRO A 79 12.14 -0.58 12.26
N ASN A 80 11.06 0.19 12.38
CA ASN A 80 10.88 1.50 11.73
C ASN A 80 10.99 1.50 10.20
N THR A 81 10.88 0.31 9.57
CA THR A 81 10.90 0.17 8.11
C THR A 81 9.51 -0.15 7.59
N LEU A 82 9.16 0.46 6.46
CA LEU A 82 7.92 0.17 5.75
C LEU A 82 8.20 -0.64 4.49
N TYR A 83 7.39 -1.66 4.27
CA TYR A 83 7.38 -2.40 3.02
C TYR A 83 6.13 -2.08 2.21
N ILE A 84 6.27 -2.13 0.89
CA ILE A 84 5.16 -2.10 -0.05
C ILE A 84 5.03 -3.48 -0.69
N LYS A 85 3.81 -4.07 -0.64
CA LYS A 85 3.53 -5.42 -1.15
C LYS A 85 2.10 -5.52 -1.67
N ARG A 86 1.80 -6.57 -2.43
CA ARG A 86 0.47 -6.90 -2.91
C ARG A 86 -0.16 -8.01 -2.08
N ILE A 87 -1.43 -7.85 -1.70
CA ILE A 87 -2.21 -8.90 -1.03
C ILE A 87 -2.55 -9.99 -2.03
N ILE A 88 -2.11 -11.21 -1.73
CA ILE A 88 -2.39 -12.42 -2.52
C ILE A 88 -3.40 -13.30 -1.79
N GLY A 89 -3.22 -13.52 -0.49
CA GLY A 89 -4.12 -14.31 0.34
C GLY A 89 -4.80 -13.49 1.42
N LEU A 90 -6.11 -13.65 1.53
CA LEU A 90 -6.95 -13.09 2.60
C LEU A 90 -7.06 -14.08 3.77
N PRO A 91 -7.49 -13.66 4.96
CA PRO A 91 -7.74 -14.57 6.07
C PRO A 91 -8.60 -15.77 5.66
N GLY A 92 -8.15 -16.99 5.96
CA GLY A 92 -8.83 -18.24 5.61
C GLY A 92 -8.51 -18.82 4.23
N ASP A 93 -7.82 -18.08 3.36
CA ASP A 93 -7.44 -18.59 2.04
C ASP A 93 -6.35 -19.65 2.12
N THR A 94 -6.36 -20.59 1.17
CA THR A 94 -5.19 -21.36 0.80
C THR A 94 -4.43 -20.64 -0.30
N VAL A 95 -3.11 -20.60 -0.23
CA VAL A 95 -2.24 -20.01 -1.26
C VAL A 95 -1.16 -21.01 -1.65
N SER A 96 -0.94 -21.15 -2.94
CA SER A 96 0.16 -21.96 -3.48
C SER A 96 0.64 -21.41 -4.81
N SER A 97 1.82 -21.80 -5.21
CA SER A 97 2.36 -21.56 -6.55
C SER A 97 2.85 -22.86 -7.15
N LYS A 98 2.52 -23.10 -8.41
CA LYS A 98 3.00 -24.23 -9.20
C LYS A 98 3.22 -23.80 -10.64
N ASN A 99 4.42 -24.02 -11.15
CA ASN A 99 4.82 -23.69 -12.53
C ASN A 99 4.45 -22.25 -12.91
N ASP A 100 4.92 -21.28 -12.11
CA ASP A 100 4.65 -19.83 -12.31
C ASP A 100 3.18 -19.41 -12.24
N THR A 101 2.30 -20.27 -11.80
CA THR A 101 0.89 -19.96 -11.62
C THR A 101 0.57 -19.93 -10.12
N THR A 102 0.03 -18.80 -9.66
CA THR A 102 -0.44 -18.65 -8.28
C THR A 102 -1.89 -19.13 -8.16
N TYR A 103 -2.14 -19.96 -7.17
CA TYR A 103 -3.47 -20.49 -6.87
C TYR A 103 -3.94 -19.99 -5.51
N VAL A 104 -5.20 -19.59 -5.47
CA VAL A 104 -5.89 -19.25 -4.22
C VAL A 104 -7.18 -20.05 -4.12
N ASN A 105 -7.34 -20.79 -3.04
CA ASN A 105 -8.46 -21.71 -2.84
C ASN A 105 -8.61 -22.72 -3.99
N GLY A 106 -7.48 -23.19 -4.52
CA GLY A 106 -7.41 -24.13 -5.63
C GLY A 106 -7.67 -23.54 -7.02
N LYS A 107 -7.98 -22.24 -7.13
CA LYS A 107 -8.24 -21.57 -8.40
C LYS A 107 -7.03 -20.71 -8.79
N ALA A 108 -6.59 -20.80 -10.05
CA ALA A 108 -5.56 -19.94 -10.59
C ALA A 108 -6.03 -18.48 -10.61
N ILE A 109 -5.19 -17.57 -10.17
CA ILE A 109 -5.45 -16.13 -10.22
C ILE A 109 -4.72 -15.48 -11.39
N LYS A 110 -5.34 -14.46 -12.00
CA LYS A 110 -4.71 -13.67 -13.06
C LYS A 110 -3.78 -12.63 -12.46
N GLU A 111 -2.53 -12.60 -12.93
CA GLU A 111 -1.48 -11.71 -12.44
C GLU A 111 -0.78 -10.98 -13.61
N PRO A 112 -1.50 -10.16 -14.40
CA PRO A 112 -0.95 -9.53 -15.61
C PRO A 112 0.23 -8.59 -15.33
N TYR A 113 0.35 -8.11 -14.09
CA TYR A 113 1.49 -7.30 -13.64
C TYR A 113 2.82 -8.07 -13.63
N LEU A 114 2.82 -9.40 -13.74
CA LEU A 114 4.01 -10.24 -13.82
C LEU A 114 4.49 -10.51 -15.26
N ASP A 115 3.64 -10.27 -16.26
CA ASP A 115 3.88 -10.70 -17.65
C ASP A 115 5.18 -10.12 -18.23
N GLN A 116 5.49 -8.86 -17.90
CA GLN A 116 6.71 -8.21 -18.39
C GLN A 116 7.98 -8.95 -17.97
N TYR A 117 8.01 -9.47 -16.75
CA TYR A 117 9.17 -10.22 -16.23
C TYR A 117 9.14 -11.68 -16.63
N LYS A 118 7.97 -12.30 -16.66
CA LYS A 118 7.84 -13.70 -17.11
C LYS A 118 8.31 -13.88 -18.56
N LYS A 119 8.04 -12.90 -19.43
CA LYS A 119 8.49 -12.91 -20.84
C LYS A 119 10.01 -12.86 -21.01
N LYS A 120 10.75 -12.45 -19.98
CA LYS A 120 12.22 -12.37 -20.00
C LYS A 120 12.91 -13.62 -19.48
N LEU A 121 12.16 -14.58 -18.97
CA LEU A 121 12.70 -15.83 -18.44
C LEU A 121 13.21 -16.73 -19.57
N THR A 122 14.32 -17.39 -19.31
CA THR A 122 14.80 -18.47 -20.17
C THR A 122 14.02 -19.76 -19.91
N MET A 123 14.06 -20.65 -20.89
CA MET A 123 13.34 -21.95 -20.79
C MET A 123 13.71 -22.70 -19.49
N GLY A 124 12.71 -23.15 -18.77
CA GLY A 124 12.86 -23.90 -17.51
C GLY A 124 13.02 -23.04 -16.24
N GLN A 125 13.14 -21.71 -16.35
CA GLN A 125 13.16 -20.82 -15.19
C GLN A 125 11.76 -20.50 -14.70
N LEU A 126 11.61 -20.36 -13.38
CA LEU A 126 10.37 -19.90 -12.75
C LEU A 126 10.56 -18.48 -12.19
N TYR A 127 9.63 -17.59 -12.47
CA TYR A 127 9.58 -16.27 -11.87
C TYR A 127 9.09 -16.34 -10.42
N THR A 128 8.13 -17.23 -10.17
CA THR A 128 7.64 -17.55 -8.82
C THR A 128 7.92 -19.02 -8.53
N ASN A 129 8.79 -19.29 -7.58
CA ASN A 129 9.08 -20.65 -7.16
C ASN A 129 7.82 -21.38 -6.68
N ASN A 130 7.81 -22.70 -6.82
CA ASN A 130 6.74 -23.53 -6.32
C ASN A 130 6.71 -23.50 -4.78
N PHE A 131 5.54 -23.32 -4.21
CA PHE A 131 5.32 -23.38 -2.76
C PHE A 131 3.87 -23.72 -2.42
N THR A 132 3.69 -24.18 -1.19
CA THR A 132 2.39 -24.22 -0.50
C THR A 132 2.56 -23.61 0.89
N LEU A 133 1.47 -23.11 1.49
CA LEU A 133 1.53 -22.60 2.87
C LEU A 133 1.99 -23.68 3.86
N TYR A 134 1.66 -24.95 3.57
CA TYR A 134 2.09 -26.08 4.42
C TYR A 134 3.61 -26.32 4.35
N GLN A 135 4.20 -26.20 3.17
CA GLN A 135 5.66 -26.31 3.01
C GLN A 135 6.38 -25.19 3.75
N LEU A 136 5.87 -23.95 3.63
CA LEU A 136 6.51 -22.77 4.23
C LEU A 136 6.31 -22.70 5.75
N PHE A 137 5.09 -22.96 6.23
CA PHE A 137 4.70 -22.60 7.61
C PHE A 137 3.98 -23.70 8.38
N LYS A 138 3.83 -24.91 7.81
CA LYS A 138 3.07 -26.02 8.38
C LYS A 138 1.59 -25.74 8.65
N VAL A 139 1.02 -24.72 7.96
CA VAL A 139 -0.41 -24.38 8.01
C VAL A 139 -1.05 -24.53 6.64
N LYS A 140 -2.33 -24.82 6.60
CA LYS A 140 -3.07 -25.00 5.34
C LYS A 140 -3.69 -23.69 4.84
N ARG A 141 -3.94 -22.73 5.73
CA ARG A 141 -4.68 -21.51 5.43
C ARG A 141 -4.01 -20.29 6.06
N VAL A 142 -4.21 -19.14 5.46
CA VAL A 142 -3.85 -17.84 6.03
C VAL A 142 -4.58 -17.66 7.37
N PRO A 143 -3.89 -17.35 8.47
CA PRO A 143 -4.53 -17.19 9.78
C PRO A 143 -5.55 -16.05 9.80
N LYS A 144 -6.46 -16.10 10.78
CA LYS A 144 -7.41 -14.99 11.04
C LYS A 144 -6.64 -13.69 11.28
N ASN A 145 -7.21 -12.55 10.85
CA ASN A 145 -6.62 -11.22 10.96
C ASN A 145 -5.22 -11.08 10.33
N SER A 146 -4.86 -11.97 9.42
CA SER A 146 -3.58 -11.93 8.74
C SER A 146 -3.74 -12.04 7.22
N TYR A 147 -2.73 -11.57 6.51
CA TYR A 147 -2.67 -11.54 5.05
C TYR A 147 -1.40 -12.21 4.57
N PHE A 148 -1.48 -12.86 3.42
CA PHE A 148 -0.32 -13.33 2.68
C PHE A 148 -0.03 -12.35 1.56
N VAL A 149 1.11 -11.68 1.62
CA VAL A 149 1.49 -10.64 0.68
C VAL A 149 2.71 -11.06 -0.13
N MET A 150 2.79 -10.60 -1.38
CA MET A 150 3.94 -10.84 -2.24
C MET A 150 4.35 -9.55 -2.95
N GLY A 151 5.63 -9.44 -3.29
CA GLY A 151 6.08 -8.41 -4.22
C GLY A 151 5.76 -8.78 -5.66
N ASP A 152 5.64 -7.79 -6.52
CA ASP A 152 5.44 -8.01 -7.95
C ASP A 152 6.74 -8.49 -8.62
N HIS A 153 7.90 -8.10 -8.09
CA HIS A 153 9.21 -8.65 -8.49
C HIS A 153 9.51 -9.95 -7.72
N ARG A 154 8.88 -11.04 -8.12
CA ARG A 154 8.78 -12.31 -7.39
C ARG A 154 10.10 -12.92 -6.94
N ASN A 155 11.12 -12.89 -7.77
CA ASN A 155 12.43 -13.51 -7.50
C ASN A 155 13.37 -12.61 -6.68
N VAL A 156 13.02 -11.33 -6.46
CA VAL A 156 13.82 -10.38 -5.66
C VAL A 156 13.12 -10.01 -4.35
N SER A 157 11.78 -10.14 -4.31
CA SER A 157 10.99 -9.66 -3.18
C SER A 157 11.18 -10.49 -1.92
N LYS A 158 11.59 -9.84 -0.84
CA LYS A 158 11.42 -10.34 0.52
C LYS A 158 9.97 -10.07 0.95
N ASP A 159 9.17 -11.12 1.03
CA ASP A 159 7.73 -11.03 1.28
C ASP A 159 7.23 -12.21 2.13
N SER A 160 5.91 -12.44 2.20
CA SER A 160 5.34 -13.44 3.09
C SER A 160 5.92 -14.84 2.93
N ARG A 161 6.51 -15.17 1.78
CA ARG A 161 7.22 -16.45 1.60
C ARG A 161 8.42 -16.60 2.52
N MET A 162 8.98 -15.49 3.01
CA MET A 162 10.16 -15.43 3.87
C MET A 162 9.83 -14.84 5.25
N ILE A 163 9.03 -13.76 5.32
CA ILE A 163 8.73 -13.01 6.54
C ILE A 163 7.42 -13.45 7.23
N GLY A 164 6.72 -14.43 6.66
CA GLY A 164 5.47 -14.94 7.23
C GLY A 164 4.24 -14.07 6.94
N PHE A 165 3.17 -14.35 7.67
CA PHE A 165 1.90 -13.66 7.52
C PHE A 165 1.95 -12.27 8.15
N ILE A 166 1.31 -11.31 7.49
CA ILE A 166 1.23 -9.92 7.95
C ILE A 166 -0.09 -9.71 8.68
N LYS A 167 -0.03 -9.34 9.96
CA LYS A 167 -1.22 -9.02 10.75
C LYS A 167 -1.89 -7.75 10.23
N ARG A 168 -3.21 -7.64 10.42
CA ARG A 168 -3.99 -6.47 9.98
C ARG A 168 -3.49 -5.15 10.57
N ASP A 169 -3.06 -5.16 11.82
CA ASP A 169 -2.54 -4.00 12.56
C ASP A 169 -1.15 -3.53 12.08
N ALA A 170 -0.39 -4.41 11.45
CA ALA A 170 0.86 -4.06 10.79
C ALA A 170 0.65 -3.36 9.43
N ILE A 171 -0.56 -3.44 8.85
CA ILE A 171 -0.86 -2.77 7.57
C ILE A 171 -1.23 -1.31 7.84
N VAL A 172 -0.39 -0.40 7.37
CA VAL A 172 -0.55 1.05 7.51
C VAL A 172 -1.70 1.58 6.65
N GLY A 173 -1.78 1.13 5.38
CA GLY A 173 -2.83 1.57 4.47
C GLY A 173 -2.76 0.86 3.11
N LYS A 174 -3.84 1.04 2.33
CA LYS A 174 -3.94 0.60 0.95
C LYS A 174 -3.46 1.72 0.04
N VAL A 175 -2.56 1.42 -0.89
CA VAL A 175 -2.10 2.37 -1.91
C VAL A 175 -3.23 2.59 -2.93
N ASN A 176 -3.66 3.83 -3.06
CA ASN A 176 -4.71 4.22 -3.99
C ASN A 176 -4.18 5.00 -5.17
N TRP A 177 -3.07 5.72 -4.97
CA TRP A 177 -2.57 6.62 -5.99
C TRP A 177 -1.05 6.76 -5.94
N ARG A 178 -0.39 6.63 -7.12
CA ARG A 178 0.96 7.12 -7.36
C ARG A 178 0.86 8.50 -8.00
N TYR A 179 1.33 9.53 -7.30
CA TYR A 179 1.25 10.93 -7.76
C TYR A 179 2.56 11.48 -8.32
N TRP A 180 3.66 10.77 -8.11
CA TRP A 180 4.97 11.13 -8.66
C TRP A 180 5.72 9.87 -9.12
N PRO A 181 6.46 9.94 -10.25
CA PRO A 181 6.63 11.06 -11.16
C PRO A 181 5.36 11.29 -12.00
N LEU A 182 5.17 12.53 -12.49
CA LEU A 182 3.95 12.95 -13.20
C LEU A 182 3.64 12.12 -14.44
N ASN A 183 4.68 11.70 -15.18
CA ASN A 183 4.54 10.85 -16.38
C ASN A 183 4.13 9.40 -16.07
N ARG A 184 4.10 9.01 -14.78
CA ARG A 184 3.71 7.67 -14.31
C ARG A 184 2.54 7.71 -13.32
N MET A 185 1.83 8.84 -13.23
CA MET A 185 0.64 8.95 -12.37
C MET A 185 -0.36 7.84 -12.66
N LYS A 186 -0.87 7.19 -11.60
CA LYS A 186 -1.79 6.05 -11.72
C LYS A 186 -2.57 5.82 -10.43
N THR A 187 -3.84 5.45 -10.56
CA THR A 187 -4.69 4.90 -9.49
C THR A 187 -4.64 3.38 -9.47
N PHE A 188 -4.87 2.76 -8.30
CA PHE A 188 -4.77 1.31 -8.07
C PHE A 188 -6.02 0.77 -7.39
#